data_9e49623a1232d06ce8d8a130d587a09f
#
_entry.id   9e49623a1232d06ce8d8a130d587a09f
#
_cell.length_a   1.000
_cell.length_b   1.000
_cell.length_c   1.000
_cell.angle_alpha   90.00
_cell.angle_beta   90.00
_cell.angle_gamma   90.00
#
_symmetry.space_group_name_H-M   'P 1'
#
loop_
_entity.id
_entity.type
_entity.pdbx_description
1 polymer ?
#
loop_
_entity_poly.entity_id
_entity_poly.type
_entity_poly.pdbx_seq_one_letter_code
_entity_poly.pdbx_strand_id
1 'polypeptide(L)'
;LTKLRVRGEDHRAHGDLTRTRRHDVKIRLNRVKDRLAAGQVATILSGTNDPDLIDQLGTLDVDGIWLEGEHGAVDYADLGNLTRACDLWGKTSVVRVMDNDYATIYRTLDRGAQGIVVPHVNTRAEAEAAVAAAKFAPLGKRGMFTSRQGFGVDGYFKAANDQSLLIVLIEDIVAVHNLDAILKVDHIDVFFVAPNDLATSMGHIGDMSHPDVQQTVDGALTQVVQAGRTAGMLVNAGNVERYTRMGVRAVMTSFMPWIDAGVRELVARAAAGRSR
;
A
#
# COMPACT_ATOMS: atom_id res chain seq x y z
N LEU A 1 -39.12 68.99 35.38
CA LEU A 1 -39.42 67.55 35.47
C LEU A 1 -39.48 66.95 34.03
N THR A 2 -38.32 66.52 33.54
CA THR A 2 -38.15 66.04 32.19
C THR A 2 -38.17 64.51 32.22
N LYS A 3 -39.14 63.92 31.53
CA LYS A 3 -39.25 62.47 31.37
C LYS A 3 -38.24 62.00 30.32
N LEU A 4 -37.22 61.17 30.72
CA LEU A 4 -36.38 60.41 29.83
C LEU A 4 -37.21 59.22 29.29
N ARG A 5 -37.33 59.14 27.97
CA ARG A 5 -37.80 57.97 27.24
C ARG A 5 -36.60 57.04 27.03
N VAL A 6 -36.63 55.87 27.66
CA VAL A 6 -35.72 54.76 27.34
C VAL A 6 -36.22 54.14 26.04
N ARG A 7 -35.36 54.14 24.97
CA ARG A 7 -35.59 53.41 23.73
C ARG A 7 -35.35 51.94 24.00
N GLY A 8 -36.32 51.12 23.62
CA GLY A 8 -36.18 49.65 23.67
C GLY A 8 -35.10 49.19 22.72
N GLU A 9 -34.22 48.35 23.23
CA GLU A 9 -33.22 47.63 22.43
C GLU A 9 -33.90 46.52 21.62
N ASP A 10 -33.61 46.58 20.35
CA ASP A 10 -34.12 45.67 19.33
C ASP A 10 -33.42 44.30 19.45
N HIS A 11 -34.07 43.33 20.08
CA HIS A 11 -33.64 41.94 20.17
C HIS A 11 -33.90 41.21 18.84
N ARG A 12 -33.18 41.57 17.77
CA ARG A 12 -33.16 40.80 16.55
C ARG A 12 -31.74 40.66 16.05
N ALA A 13 -31.09 39.59 16.39
CA ALA A 13 -30.07 38.85 15.60
C ALA A 13 -29.37 37.82 16.49
N HIS A 14 -30.09 36.86 17.04
CA HIS A 14 -29.46 35.56 17.28
C HIS A 14 -29.62 34.76 15.98
N GLY A 15 -28.76 35.10 15.02
CA GLY A 15 -28.55 34.25 13.85
C GLY A 15 -28.19 32.83 14.31
N ASP A 16 -28.93 31.90 13.76
CA ASP A 16 -28.77 30.48 13.97
C ASP A 16 -27.30 30.03 13.70
N LEU A 17 -26.48 30.00 14.75
CA LEU A 17 -25.09 29.52 14.74
C LEU A 17 -25.02 27.98 14.69
N THR A 18 -26.16 27.30 14.59
CA THR A 18 -26.23 25.83 14.61
C THR A 18 -26.07 25.17 13.23
N ARG A 19 -25.96 25.94 12.15
CA ARG A 19 -25.67 25.37 10.85
C ARG A 19 -24.17 25.18 10.67
N THR A 20 -23.56 24.29 11.46
CA THR A 20 -22.26 23.72 11.14
C THR A 20 -22.35 23.21 9.70
N ARG A 21 -21.59 23.83 8.78
CA ARG A 21 -21.41 23.28 7.43
C ARG A 21 -20.91 21.85 7.62
N ARG A 22 -21.76 20.86 7.34
CA ARG A 22 -21.28 19.48 7.18
C ARG A 22 -20.28 19.56 6.05
N HIS A 23 -19.01 19.42 6.37
CA HIS A 23 -18.01 19.19 5.35
C HIS A 23 -18.34 17.84 4.73
N ASP A 24 -18.65 17.85 3.45
CA ASP A 24 -18.86 16.61 2.66
C ASP A 24 -17.47 15.96 2.47
N VAL A 25 -17.02 15.26 3.53
CA VAL A 25 -15.74 14.55 3.52
C VAL A 25 -15.94 13.27 2.75
N LYS A 26 -15.21 13.14 1.64
CA LYS A 26 -15.20 11.92 0.82
C LYS A 26 -14.11 10.97 1.28
N ILE A 27 -14.34 9.68 1.12
CA ILE A 27 -13.29 8.68 1.30
C ILE A 27 -12.16 8.96 0.32
N ARG A 28 -10.92 8.83 0.78
CA ARG A 28 -9.76 9.00 -0.09
C ARG A 28 -9.68 7.85 -1.08
N LEU A 29 -9.50 8.18 -2.36
CA LEU A 29 -9.34 7.19 -3.42
C LEU A 29 -8.00 6.46 -3.25
N ASN A 30 -8.03 5.17 -3.51
CA ASN A 30 -6.84 4.34 -3.55
C ASN A 30 -6.24 4.40 -4.96
N ARG A 31 -5.20 5.22 -5.13
CA ARG A 31 -4.60 5.47 -6.43
C ARG A 31 -4.03 4.20 -7.09
N VAL A 32 -3.48 3.27 -6.30
CA VAL A 32 -3.00 1.98 -6.82
C VAL A 32 -4.17 1.18 -7.41
N LYS A 33 -5.29 1.07 -6.68
CA LYS A 33 -6.49 0.37 -7.19
C LYS A 33 -7.06 1.05 -8.44
N ASP A 34 -7.09 2.37 -8.48
CA ASP A 34 -7.59 3.12 -9.64
C ASP A 34 -6.74 2.84 -10.89
N ARG A 35 -5.41 2.82 -10.76
CA ARG A 35 -4.50 2.44 -11.85
C ARG A 35 -4.75 1.02 -12.34
N LEU A 36 -4.84 0.07 -11.41
CA LEU A 36 -5.09 -1.33 -11.74
C LEU A 36 -6.45 -1.53 -12.42
N ALA A 37 -7.50 -0.88 -11.92
CA ALA A 37 -8.84 -0.93 -12.53
C ALA A 37 -8.87 -0.34 -13.94
N ALA A 38 -8.03 0.66 -14.23
CA ALA A 38 -7.85 1.22 -15.57
C ALA A 38 -6.97 0.36 -16.49
N GLY A 39 -6.49 -0.82 -16.05
CA GLY A 39 -5.57 -1.69 -16.79
C GLY A 39 -4.16 -1.13 -16.92
N GLN A 40 -3.84 -0.09 -16.14
CA GLN A 40 -2.53 0.56 -16.14
C GLN A 40 -1.57 -0.11 -15.14
N VAL A 41 -0.28 0.18 -15.28
CA VAL A 41 0.72 -0.23 -14.31
C VAL A 41 0.67 0.72 -13.11
N ALA A 42 0.51 0.16 -11.91
CA ALA A 42 0.64 0.89 -10.67
C ALA A 42 2.09 0.78 -10.16
N THR A 43 2.68 1.92 -9.80
CA THR A 43 4.06 2.01 -9.30
C THR A 43 4.09 2.31 -7.81
N ILE A 44 4.81 1.49 -7.05
CA ILE A 44 4.93 1.61 -5.60
C ILE A 44 6.41 1.77 -5.25
N LEU A 45 6.75 2.81 -4.49
CA LEU A 45 8.12 3.11 -4.10
C LEU A 45 8.36 2.70 -2.65
N SER A 46 9.45 1.99 -2.39
CA SER A 46 9.87 1.61 -1.04
C SER A 46 11.25 2.18 -0.69
N GLY A 47 11.60 2.12 0.59
CA GLY A 47 12.90 2.53 1.11
C GLY A 47 12.84 3.62 2.17
N THR A 48 11.63 4.05 2.58
CA THR A 48 11.47 5.03 3.66
C THR A 48 10.44 4.60 4.69
N ASN A 49 10.74 4.93 5.95
CA ASN A 49 9.83 4.86 7.09
C ASN A 49 9.82 6.23 7.81
N ASP A 50 10.10 7.32 7.08
CA ASP A 50 10.17 8.68 7.58
C ASP A 50 9.11 9.54 6.88
N PRO A 51 8.18 10.17 7.63
CA PRO A 51 7.14 11.01 7.05
C PRO A 51 7.71 12.24 6.31
N ASP A 52 8.80 12.84 6.79
CA ASP A 52 9.42 14.00 6.13
C ASP A 52 10.04 13.59 4.78
N LEU A 53 10.61 12.38 4.70
CA LEU A 53 11.10 11.86 3.42
C LEU A 53 9.93 11.51 2.48
N ILE A 54 8.79 11.03 3.00
CA ILE A 54 7.58 10.84 2.17
C ILE A 54 7.12 12.16 1.58
N ASP A 55 7.17 13.27 2.33
CA ASP A 55 6.83 14.59 1.80
C ASP A 55 7.79 15.01 0.67
N GLN A 56 9.09 14.76 0.79
CA GLN A 56 10.06 15.04 -0.28
C GLN A 56 9.81 14.19 -1.53
N LEU A 57 9.42 12.92 -1.35
CA LEU A 57 9.08 11.99 -2.44
C LEU A 57 7.69 12.24 -3.03
N GLY A 58 6.86 13.01 -2.34
CA GLY A 58 5.46 13.27 -2.71
C GLY A 58 5.29 13.88 -4.11
N THR A 59 6.28 14.67 -4.57
CA THR A 59 6.28 15.29 -5.90
C THR A 59 6.53 14.29 -7.05
N LEU A 60 7.02 13.08 -6.75
CA LEU A 60 7.26 12.05 -7.75
C LEU A 60 5.94 11.43 -8.21
N ASP A 61 5.84 11.09 -9.50
CA ASP A 61 4.62 10.48 -10.05
C ASP A 61 4.60 8.95 -9.83
N VAL A 62 4.68 8.55 -8.55
CA VAL A 62 4.42 7.17 -8.11
C VAL A 62 3.03 7.07 -7.50
N ASP A 63 2.42 5.88 -7.53
CA ASP A 63 1.03 5.70 -7.10
C ASP A 63 0.92 5.37 -5.61
N GLY A 64 1.94 4.74 -5.05
CA GLY A 64 1.95 4.36 -3.64
C GLY A 64 3.33 4.40 -3.01
N ILE A 65 3.34 4.41 -1.68
CA ILE A 65 4.54 4.27 -0.85
C ILE A 65 4.40 2.96 -0.07
N TRP A 66 5.40 2.09 -0.22
CA TRP A 66 5.51 0.85 0.54
C TRP A 66 6.18 1.12 1.88
N LEU A 67 5.46 0.85 2.95
CA LEU A 67 5.88 1.01 4.34
C LEU A 67 6.17 -0.38 4.91
N GLU A 68 7.38 -0.57 5.39
CA GLU A 68 7.92 -1.88 5.73
C GLU A 68 7.75 -2.19 7.21
N GLY A 69 6.84 -3.10 7.54
CA GLY A 69 6.54 -3.50 8.92
C GLY A 69 6.96 -4.94 9.27
N GLU A 70 7.47 -5.73 8.32
CA GLU A 70 7.98 -7.08 8.58
C GLU A 70 9.47 -7.06 8.96
N HIS A 71 10.31 -6.52 8.09
CA HIS A 71 11.76 -6.42 8.31
C HIS A 71 12.22 -5.01 8.68
N GLY A 72 11.31 -4.05 8.67
CA GLY A 72 11.56 -2.65 8.97
C GLY A 72 11.11 -2.24 10.38
N ALA A 73 11.26 -0.96 10.67
CA ALA A 73 10.94 -0.40 11.98
C ALA A 73 9.51 0.16 12.08
N VAL A 74 8.66 -0.03 11.07
CA VAL A 74 7.30 0.50 11.09
C VAL A 74 6.44 -0.27 12.07
N ASP A 75 5.95 0.42 13.09
CA ASP A 75 4.99 -0.11 14.04
C ASP A 75 3.67 0.69 14.07
N TYR A 76 2.75 0.31 14.96
CA TYR A 76 1.45 0.97 15.08
C TYR A 76 1.55 2.44 15.53
N ALA A 77 2.61 2.85 16.22
CA ALA A 77 2.80 4.22 16.65
C ALA A 77 3.09 5.11 15.44
N ASP A 78 3.92 4.62 14.53
CA ASP A 78 4.40 5.36 13.35
C ASP A 78 3.35 5.47 12.26
N LEU A 79 2.54 4.41 12.06
CA LEU A 79 1.55 4.31 10.97
C LEU A 79 0.65 5.53 10.84
N GLY A 80 0.23 6.11 11.97
CA GLY A 80 -0.64 7.29 11.96
C GLY A 80 -0.03 8.48 11.22
N ASN A 81 1.25 8.73 11.38
CA ASN A 81 1.94 9.85 10.75
C ASN A 81 2.40 9.52 9.33
N LEU A 82 2.95 8.34 9.12
CA LEU A 82 3.34 7.85 7.78
C LEU A 82 2.18 7.85 6.80
N THR A 83 1.01 7.34 7.23
CA THR A 83 -0.19 7.32 6.36
C THR A 83 -0.75 8.72 6.11
N ARG A 84 -0.60 9.69 7.06
CA ARG A 84 -0.97 11.09 6.80
C ARG A 84 -0.06 11.74 5.77
N ALA A 85 1.24 11.50 5.83
CA ALA A 85 2.18 11.99 4.82
C ALA A 85 1.81 11.45 3.43
N CYS A 86 1.50 10.16 3.31
CA CYS A 86 1.01 9.59 2.04
C CYS A 86 -0.28 10.28 1.57
N ASP A 87 -1.26 10.46 2.46
CA ASP A 87 -2.55 11.10 2.15
C ASP A 87 -2.40 12.54 1.66
N LEU A 88 -1.44 13.29 2.24
CA LEU A 88 -1.17 14.69 1.87
C LEU A 88 -0.82 14.82 0.38
N TRP A 89 -0.11 13.83 -0.15
CA TRP A 89 0.34 13.80 -1.54
C TRP A 89 -0.52 12.91 -2.44
N GLY A 90 -1.66 12.42 -1.95
CA GLY A 90 -2.54 11.53 -2.72
C GLY A 90 -1.88 10.21 -3.12
N LYS A 91 -0.92 9.74 -2.31
CA LYS A 91 -0.27 8.44 -2.50
C LYS A 91 -0.98 7.37 -1.69
N THR A 92 -1.12 6.17 -2.25
CA THR A 92 -1.60 5.02 -1.49
C THR A 92 -0.54 4.58 -0.48
N SER A 93 -0.88 4.58 0.81
CA SER A 93 -0.03 3.96 1.83
C SER A 93 -0.22 2.44 1.80
N VAL A 94 0.82 1.71 1.37
CA VAL A 94 0.84 0.24 1.25
C VAL A 94 1.74 -0.31 2.35
N VAL A 95 1.18 -0.97 3.35
CA VAL A 95 1.91 -1.43 4.52
C VAL A 95 2.11 -2.95 4.45
N ARG A 96 3.37 -3.41 4.41
CA ARG A 96 3.66 -4.82 4.64
C ARG A 96 3.58 -5.07 6.15
N VAL A 97 2.68 -5.96 6.54
CA VAL A 97 2.48 -6.35 7.93
C VAL A 97 3.48 -7.44 8.31
N MET A 98 3.69 -7.62 9.60
CA MET A 98 4.65 -8.56 10.16
C MET A 98 4.29 -10.02 9.84
N ASP A 99 3.00 -10.33 9.83
CA ASP A 99 2.47 -11.68 9.65
C ASP A 99 1.02 -11.68 9.15
N ASN A 100 0.50 -12.84 8.82
CA ASN A 100 -0.91 -13.06 8.45
C ASN A 100 -1.80 -13.22 9.70
N ASP A 101 -1.67 -12.32 10.67
CA ASP A 101 -2.52 -12.30 11.86
C ASP A 101 -3.72 -11.37 11.67
N TYR A 102 -4.88 -11.82 12.14
CA TYR A 102 -6.12 -11.07 12.02
C TYR A 102 -6.03 -9.68 12.64
N ALA A 103 -5.48 -9.57 13.87
CA ALA A 103 -5.41 -8.31 14.59
C ALA A 103 -4.38 -7.38 13.96
N THR A 104 -3.26 -7.90 13.49
CA THR A 104 -2.20 -7.15 12.80
C THR A 104 -2.75 -6.48 11.54
N ILE A 105 -3.50 -7.21 10.73
CA ILE A 105 -4.07 -6.70 9.48
C ILE A 105 -5.10 -5.60 9.73
N TYR A 106 -6.17 -5.86 10.53
CA TYR A 106 -7.21 -4.86 10.69
C TYR A 106 -6.75 -3.62 11.44
N ARG A 107 -5.87 -3.77 12.46
CA ARG A 107 -5.33 -2.62 13.21
C ARG A 107 -4.48 -1.70 12.34
N THR A 108 -3.72 -2.27 11.41
CA THR A 108 -2.95 -1.49 10.43
C THR A 108 -3.86 -0.65 9.54
N LEU A 109 -4.96 -1.24 9.05
CA LEU A 109 -6.00 -0.51 8.30
C LEU A 109 -6.67 0.57 9.16
N ASP A 110 -6.92 0.30 10.44
CA ASP A 110 -7.53 1.25 11.38
C ASP A 110 -6.61 2.46 11.66
N ARG A 111 -5.30 2.27 11.56
CA ARG A 111 -4.31 3.35 11.66
C ARG A 111 -4.19 4.20 10.38
N GLY A 112 -4.93 3.85 9.32
CA GLY A 112 -5.07 4.65 8.12
C GLY A 112 -4.34 4.13 6.89
N ALA A 113 -3.77 2.93 6.93
CA ALA A 113 -3.26 2.28 5.74
C ALA A 113 -4.39 2.10 4.71
N GLN A 114 -4.09 2.35 3.45
CA GLN A 114 -5.00 2.11 2.33
C GLN A 114 -4.72 0.77 1.64
N GLY A 115 -3.55 0.18 1.88
CA GLY A 115 -3.16 -1.14 1.37
C GLY A 115 -2.44 -1.95 2.42
N ILE A 116 -2.68 -3.25 2.39
CA ILE A 116 -2.00 -4.25 3.20
C ILE A 116 -1.27 -5.20 2.27
N VAL A 117 -0.04 -5.53 2.64
CA VAL A 117 0.71 -6.64 2.06
C VAL A 117 0.87 -7.70 3.13
N VAL A 118 0.37 -8.90 2.84
CA VAL A 118 0.43 -10.04 3.75
C VAL A 118 1.53 -10.99 3.29
N PRO A 119 2.57 -11.20 4.11
CA PRO A 119 3.67 -12.12 3.79
C PRO A 119 3.24 -13.59 3.96
N HIS A 120 4.01 -14.50 3.40
CA HIS A 120 3.96 -15.94 3.62
C HIS A 120 2.58 -16.58 3.41
N VAL A 121 1.83 -16.16 2.39
CA VAL A 121 0.53 -16.76 2.04
C VAL A 121 0.78 -18.01 1.19
N ASN A 122 0.80 -19.18 1.84
CA ASN A 122 1.20 -20.45 1.26
C ASN A 122 0.04 -21.35 0.87
N THR A 123 -1.16 -21.07 1.38
CA THR A 123 -2.35 -21.88 1.16
C THR A 123 -3.58 -21.04 0.86
N ARG A 124 -4.60 -21.69 0.28
CA ARG A 124 -5.91 -21.05 0.09
C ARG A 124 -6.51 -20.56 1.42
N ALA A 125 -6.39 -21.34 2.49
CA ALA A 125 -6.93 -20.99 3.80
C ALA A 125 -6.28 -19.72 4.37
N GLU A 126 -4.97 -19.55 4.20
CA GLU A 126 -4.24 -18.33 4.59
C GLU A 126 -4.65 -17.13 3.74
N ALA A 127 -4.87 -17.32 2.44
CA ALA A 127 -5.39 -16.28 1.57
C ALA A 127 -6.81 -15.84 1.97
N GLU A 128 -7.69 -16.80 2.31
CA GLU A 128 -9.04 -16.52 2.83
C GLU A 128 -9.00 -15.81 4.20
N ALA A 129 -8.04 -16.16 5.07
CA ALA A 129 -7.83 -15.50 6.35
C ALA A 129 -7.41 -14.03 6.17
N ALA A 130 -6.51 -13.74 5.23
CA ALA A 130 -6.10 -12.38 4.88
C ALA A 130 -7.29 -11.53 4.40
N VAL A 131 -8.13 -12.07 3.52
CA VAL A 131 -9.37 -11.41 3.07
C VAL A 131 -10.32 -11.16 4.25
N ALA A 132 -10.52 -12.18 5.11
CA ALA A 132 -11.39 -12.07 6.26
C ALA A 132 -10.96 -10.96 7.22
N ALA A 133 -9.64 -10.75 7.40
CA ALA A 133 -9.09 -9.71 8.26
C ALA A 133 -9.14 -8.31 7.63
N ALA A 134 -8.96 -8.22 6.31
CA ALA A 134 -8.83 -6.94 5.60
C ALA A 134 -10.19 -6.31 5.22
N LYS A 135 -11.24 -7.12 5.02
CA LYS A 135 -12.52 -6.67 4.48
C LYS A 135 -13.63 -6.67 5.54
N PHE A 136 -14.48 -5.64 5.50
CA PHE A 136 -15.73 -5.62 6.28
C PHE A 136 -16.77 -6.58 5.70
N ALA A 137 -17.74 -6.97 6.53
CA ALA A 137 -18.89 -7.74 6.09
C ALA A 137 -19.61 -7.07 4.89
N PRO A 138 -20.15 -7.82 3.92
CA PRO A 138 -20.23 -9.28 3.89
C PRO A 138 -18.99 -10.00 3.35
N LEU A 139 -17.96 -9.26 2.86
CA LEU A 139 -16.79 -9.81 2.19
C LEU A 139 -15.77 -10.43 3.17
N GLY A 140 -15.74 -9.95 4.39
CA GLY A 140 -14.82 -10.38 5.42
C GLY A 140 -15.40 -10.27 6.84
N LYS A 141 -14.51 -10.29 7.83
CA LYS A 141 -14.84 -10.25 9.26
C LYS A 141 -14.15 -9.11 10.00
N ARG A 142 -13.56 -8.14 9.28
CA ARG A 142 -12.91 -6.98 9.90
C ARG A 142 -13.85 -6.33 10.91
N GLY A 143 -13.35 -6.11 12.13
CA GLY A 143 -14.11 -5.48 13.21
C GLY A 143 -14.61 -4.08 12.81
N MET A 144 -15.85 -3.76 13.18
CA MET A 144 -16.46 -2.47 12.88
C MET A 144 -15.81 -1.36 13.70
N PHE A 145 -14.91 -0.64 13.08
CA PHE A 145 -14.32 0.59 13.61
C PHE A 145 -14.16 1.59 12.47
N THR A 146 -14.60 2.83 12.70
CA THR A 146 -14.35 3.89 11.71
C THR A 146 -12.88 4.26 11.78
N SER A 147 -12.11 3.77 10.81
CA SER A 147 -10.68 4.07 10.73
C SER A 147 -10.43 5.55 10.48
N ARG A 148 -9.18 5.99 10.57
CA ARG A 148 -8.79 7.35 10.22
C ARG A 148 -9.28 7.76 8.82
N GLN A 149 -9.34 6.83 7.88
CA GLN A 149 -9.82 7.06 6.51
C GLN A 149 -11.33 7.37 6.45
N GLY A 150 -12.08 7.02 7.49
CA GLY A 150 -13.54 7.16 7.53
C GLY A 150 -14.04 8.31 8.39
N PHE A 151 -13.17 9.05 9.11
CA PHE A 151 -13.63 10.14 9.97
C PHE A 151 -14.29 11.25 9.14
N GLY A 152 -15.56 11.52 9.44
CA GLY A 152 -16.39 12.51 8.73
C GLY A 152 -16.91 12.05 7.36
N VAL A 153 -16.66 10.81 6.95
CA VAL A 153 -17.13 10.25 5.67
C VAL A 153 -18.48 9.59 5.85
N ASP A 154 -19.51 10.17 5.25
CA ASP A 154 -20.86 9.56 5.22
C ASP A 154 -20.82 8.25 4.39
N GLY A 155 -21.37 7.17 4.96
CA GLY A 155 -21.41 5.87 4.30
C GLY A 155 -20.05 5.15 4.17
N TYR A 156 -19.07 5.49 5.01
CA TYR A 156 -17.72 4.93 4.98
C TYR A 156 -17.68 3.40 4.79
N PHE A 157 -18.45 2.64 5.58
CA PHE A 157 -18.44 1.17 5.52
C PHE A 157 -18.93 0.58 4.17
N LYS A 158 -19.71 1.35 3.40
CA LYS A 158 -20.16 0.92 2.06
C LYS A 158 -19.04 1.04 1.02
N ALA A 159 -18.13 2.00 1.19
CA ALA A 159 -17.06 2.27 0.24
C ALA A 159 -15.70 1.71 0.69
N ALA A 160 -15.54 1.39 1.97
CA ALA A 160 -14.25 1.04 2.54
C ALA A 160 -13.63 -0.23 1.92
N ASN A 161 -14.44 -1.23 1.60
CA ASN A 161 -13.94 -2.47 0.97
C ASN A 161 -13.36 -2.21 -0.43
N ASP A 162 -13.96 -1.29 -1.18
CA ASP A 162 -13.50 -0.93 -2.52
C ASP A 162 -12.19 -0.14 -2.48
N GLN A 163 -11.97 0.62 -1.40
CA GLN A 163 -10.77 1.44 -1.23
C GLN A 163 -9.65 0.75 -0.43
N SER A 164 -9.89 -0.43 0.14
CA SER A 164 -8.87 -1.21 0.82
C SER A 164 -8.17 -2.14 -0.18
N LEU A 165 -6.88 -1.90 -0.43
CA LEU A 165 -6.02 -2.75 -1.28
C LEU A 165 -5.52 -3.94 -0.46
N LEU A 166 -5.63 -5.15 -1.00
CA LEU A 166 -5.06 -6.35 -0.40
C LEU A 166 -4.07 -7.00 -1.39
N ILE A 167 -2.84 -7.10 -0.97
CA ILE A 167 -1.75 -7.77 -1.67
C ILE A 167 -1.32 -8.98 -0.86
N VAL A 168 -1.15 -10.13 -1.48
CA VAL A 168 -0.57 -11.33 -0.86
C VAL A 168 0.76 -11.66 -1.52
N LEU A 169 1.77 -12.04 -0.72
CA LEU A 169 3.07 -12.43 -1.22
C LEU A 169 3.09 -13.93 -1.55
N ILE A 170 3.55 -14.23 -2.75
CA ILE A 170 3.87 -15.57 -3.24
C ILE A 170 5.40 -15.66 -3.23
N GLU A 171 5.95 -16.14 -2.10
CA GLU A 171 7.37 -16.03 -1.78
C GLU A 171 7.95 -17.31 -1.19
N ASP A 172 7.17 -18.38 -1.20
CA ASP A 172 7.59 -19.71 -0.82
C ASP A 172 7.26 -20.70 -1.93
N ILE A 173 8.10 -21.72 -2.13
CA ILE A 173 7.84 -22.77 -3.12
C ILE A 173 6.53 -23.52 -2.85
N VAL A 174 6.11 -23.60 -1.57
CA VAL A 174 4.81 -24.15 -1.18
C VAL A 174 3.67 -23.29 -1.71
N ALA A 175 3.80 -21.97 -1.68
CA ALA A 175 2.82 -21.05 -2.27
C ALA A 175 2.70 -21.26 -3.79
N VAL A 176 3.84 -21.44 -4.48
CA VAL A 176 3.86 -21.72 -5.92
C VAL A 176 3.16 -23.03 -6.25
N HIS A 177 3.38 -24.09 -5.47
CA HIS A 177 2.69 -25.38 -5.66
C HIS A 177 1.19 -25.28 -5.41
N ASN A 178 0.74 -24.38 -4.54
CA ASN A 178 -0.66 -24.17 -4.19
C ASN A 178 -1.32 -23.02 -4.96
N LEU A 179 -0.60 -22.39 -5.91
CA LEU A 179 -1.01 -21.13 -6.53
C LEU A 179 -2.39 -21.22 -7.19
N ASP A 180 -2.73 -22.32 -7.85
CA ASP A 180 -4.06 -22.55 -8.44
C ASP A 180 -5.20 -22.42 -7.41
N ALA A 181 -4.96 -22.89 -6.19
CA ALA A 181 -5.95 -22.82 -5.12
C ALA A 181 -6.03 -21.41 -4.51
N ILE A 182 -4.88 -20.74 -4.38
CA ILE A 182 -4.75 -19.37 -3.86
C ILE A 182 -5.43 -18.38 -4.83
N LEU A 183 -5.23 -18.53 -6.14
CA LEU A 183 -5.79 -17.66 -7.17
C LEU A 183 -7.33 -17.69 -7.25
N LYS A 184 -7.98 -18.73 -6.69
CA LYS A 184 -9.44 -18.85 -6.61
C LYS A 184 -10.06 -18.05 -5.45
N VAL A 185 -9.23 -17.45 -4.60
CA VAL A 185 -9.72 -16.61 -3.50
C VAL A 185 -10.07 -15.22 -4.04
N ASP A 186 -11.32 -14.81 -3.86
CA ASP A 186 -11.79 -13.50 -4.27
C ASP A 186 -11.31 -12.38 -3.32
N HIS A 187 -11.45 -11.14 -3.77
CA HIS A 187 -11.14 -9.92 -3.00
C HIS A 187 -9.66 -9.70 -2.64
N ILE A 188 -8.75 -10.45 -3.27
CA ILE A 188 -7.32 -10.14 -3.30
C ILE A 188 -7.06 -9.33 -4.57
N ASP A 189 -6.49 -8.15 -4.40
CA ASP A 189 -6.27 -7.21 -5.50
C ASP A 189 -4.98 -7.53 -6.28
N VAL A 190 -3.93 -8.02 -5.59
CA VAL A 190 -2.62 -8.32 -6.19
C VAL A 190 -2.03 -9.59 -5.60
N PHE A 191 -1.55 -10.48 -6.46
CA PHE A 191 -0.70 -11.62 -6.13
C PHE A 191 0.73 -11.25 -6.48
N PHE A 192 1.53 -10.96 -5.46
CA PHE A 192 2.85 -10.39 -5.63
C PHE A 192 3.92 -11.48 -5.48
N VAL A 193 4.66 -11.77 -6.55
CA VAL A 193 5.75 -12.74 -6.50
C VAL A 193 7.02 -12.05 -5.96
N ALA A 194 7.52 -12.53 -4.80
CA ALA A 194 8.68 -11.96 -4.13
C ALA A 194 9.90 -12.90 -4.30
N PRO A 195 10.86 -12.54 -5.16
CA PRO A 195 11.91 -13.46 -5.59
C PRO A 195 12.97 -13.77 -4.54
N ASN A 196 13.18 -12.89 -3.55
CA ASN A 196 14.22 -13.08 -2.53
C ASN A 196 13.90 -14.27 -1.62
N ASP A 197 12.71 -14.26 -1.03
CA ASP A 197 12.27 -15.30 -0.11
C ASP A 197 11.94 -16.58 -0.88
N LEU A 198 11.43 -16.47 -2.10
CA LEU A 198 11.25 -17.61 -2.98
C LEU A 198 12.59 -18.32 -3.28
N ALA A 199 13.65 -17.58 -3.60
CA ALA A 199 14.98 -18.14 -3.79
C ALA A 199 15.48 -18.85 -2.52
N THR A 200 15.23 -18.23 -1.35
CA THR A 200 15.59 -18.83 -0.06
C THR A 200 14.84 -20.12 0.19
N SER A 201 13.53 -20.17 -0.06
CA SER A 201 12.71 -21.37 0.11
C SER A 201 13.07 -22.51 -0.86
N MET A 202 13.63 -22.16 -2.00
CA MET A 202 14.16 -23.11 -3.00
C MET A 202 15.61 -23.56 -2.69
N GLY A 203 16.25 -23.06 -1.63
CA GLY A 203 17.61 -23.39 -1.25
C GLY A 203 18.69 -22.56 -1.96
N HIS A 204 18.31 -21.48 -2.65
CA HIS A 204 19.21 -20.58 -3.38
C HIS A 204 19.33 -19.20 -2.70
N ILE A 205 19.52 -19.19 -1.38
CA ILE A 205 19.61 -17.95 -0.58
C ILE A 205 20.60 -16.95 -1.18
N GLY A 206 20.12 -15.73 -1.45
CA GLY A 206 20.92 -14.66 -2.01
C GLY A 206 21.17 -14.74 -3.52
N ASP A 207 20.75 -15.82 -4.20
CA ASP A 207 20.91 -16.00 -5.65
C ASP A 207 19.57 -15.99 -6.39
N MET A 208 18.97 -14.82 -6.49
CA MET A 208 17.76 -14.61 -7.30
C MET A 208 18.00 -14.84 -8.82
N SER A 209 19.27 -14.84 -9.26
CA SER A 209 19.62 -15.03 -10.66
C SER A 209 19.71 -16.50 -11.07
N HIS A 210 19.64 -17.42 -10.10
CA HIS A 210 19.64 -18.85 -10.37
C HIS A 210 18.57 -19.23 -11.40
N PRO A 211 18.90 -20.03 -12.45
CA PRO A 211 17.95 -20.36 -13.51
C PRO A 211 16.63 -20.95 -13.01
N ASP A 212 16.67 -21.85 -12.02
CA ASP A 212 15.47 -22.48 -11.45
C ASP A 212 14.59 -21.45 -10.73
N VAL A 213 15.19 -20.47 -10.02
CA VAL A 213 14.46 -19.38 -9.36
C VAL A 213 13.78 -18.50 -10.42
N GLN A 214 14.53 -18.10 -11.45
CA GLN A 214 13.98 -17.27 -12.52
C GLN A 214 12.85 -17.99 -13.28
N GLN A 215 12.99 -19.27 -13.56
CA GLN A 215 11.96 -20.08 -14.19
C GLN A 215 10.70 -20.17 -13.30
N THR A 216 10.87 -20.37 -12.00
CA THR A 216 9.77 -20.44 -11.03
C THR A 216 9.05 -19.12 -10.92
N VAL A 217 9.77 -17.99 -10.81
CA VAL A 217 9.21 -16.64 -10.81
C VAL A 217 8.40 -16.37 -12.07
N ASP A 218 8.97 -16.64 -13.24
CA ASP A 218 8.30 -16.40 -14.52
C ASP A 218 7.06 -17.29 -14.68
N GLY A 219 7.15 -18.54 -14.24
CA GLY A 219 6.02 -19.48 -14.22
C GLY A 219 4.88 -18.98 -13.33
N ALA A 220 5.18 -18.57 -12.10
CA ALA A 220 4.20 -18.05 -11.15
C ALA A 220 3.53 -16.77 -11.68
N LEU A 221 4.30 -15.80 -12.18
CA LEU A 221 3.75 -14.58 -12.78
C LEU A 221 2.84 -14.90 -13.98
N THR A 222 3.26 -15.80 -14.85
CA THR A 222 2.48 -16.23 -16.02
C THR A 222 1.16 -16.86 -15.59
N GLN A 223 1.18 -17.72 -14.57
CA GLN A 223 -0.01 -18.37 -14.03
C GLN A 223 -0.99 -17.36 -13.43
N VAL A 224 -0.52 -16.37 -12.66
CA VAL A 224 -1.35 -15.27 -12.13
C VAL A 224 -2.05 -14.51 -13.28
N VAL A 225 -1.28 -14.13 -14.30
CA VAL A 225 -1.80 -13.36 -15.44
C VAL A 225 -2.80 -14.18 -16.25
N GLN A 226 -2.52 -15.47 -16.52
CA GLN A 226 -3.43 -16.37 -17.24
C GLN A 226 -4.73 -16.65 -16.50
N ALA A 227 -4.69 -16.62 -15.16
CA ALA A 227 -5.88 -16.73 -14.34
C ALA A 227 -6.73 -15.43 -14.33
N GLY A 228 -6.35 -14.40 -15.10
CA GLY A 228 -7.03 -13.10 -15.13
C GLY A 228 -6.84 -12.28 -13.85
N ARG A 229 -5.84 -12.62 -13.03
CA ARG A 229 -5.55 -11.93 -11.77
C ARG A 229 -4.41 -10.92 -11.97
N THR A 230 -4.29 -9.96 -11.07
CA THR A 230 -3.23 -8.96 -11.13
C THR A 230 -1.93 -9.51 -10.53
N ALA A 231 -0.90 -9.61 -11.35
CA ALA A 231 0.44 -9.97 -10.90
C ALA A 231 1.20 -8.74 -10.40
N GLY A 232 1.89 -8.91 -9.27
CA GLY A 232 2.84 -7.94 -8.71
C GLY A 232 4.27 -8.47 -8.70
N MET A 233 5.26 -7.55 -8.74
CA MET A 233 6.68 -7.93 -8.78
C MET A 233 7.58 -6.81 -8.24
N LEU A 234 8.66 -7.21 -7.56
CA LEU A 234 9.81 -6.34 -7.29
C LEU A 234 10.61 -6.14 -8.57
N VAL A 235 10.79 -4.88 -8.96
CA VAL A 235 11.47 -4.51 -10.21
C VAL A 235 12.57 -3.49 -10.00
N ASN A 236 13.40 -3.34 -11.02
CA ASN A 236 14.35 -2.24 -11.17
C ASN A 236 14.30 -1.70 -12.60
N ALA A 237 15.06 -0.62 -12.87
CA ALA A 237 15.09 -0.01 -14.20
C ALA A 237 15.52 -0.97 -15.32
N GLY A 238 16.31 -2.00 -15.00
CA GLY A 238 16.79 -2.97 -15.98
C GLY A 238 15.79 -4.07 -16.37
N ASN A 239 14.77 -4.33 -15.52
CA ASN A 239 13.86 -5.46 -15.73
C ASN A 239 12.36 -5.07 -15.78
N VAL A 240 11.99 -3.85 -15.42
CA VAL A 240 10.58 -3.41 -15.36
C VAL A 240 9.84 -3.61 -16.68
N GLU A 241 10.47 -3.27 -17.81
CA GLU A 241 9.85 -3.45 -19.12
C GLU A 241 9.58 -4.93 -19.45
N ARG A 242 10.51 -5.83 -19.08
CA ARG A 242 10.32 -7.27 -19.27
C ARG A 242 9.06 -7.75 -18.56
N TYR A 243 8.93 -7.45 -17.26
CA TYR A 243 7.81 -7.92 -16.46
C TYR A 243 6.48 -7.26 -16.83
N THR A 244 6.48 -5.98 -17.19
CA THR A 244 5.24 -5.31 -17.66
C THR A 244 4.76 -5.87 -19.01
N ARG A 245 5.68 -6.27 -19.91
CA ARG A 245 5.34 -7.01 -21.15
C ARG A 245 4.77 -8.40 -20.86
N MET A 246 5.19 -9.06 -19.79
CA MET A 246 4.59 -10.34 -19.33
C MET A 246 3.19 -10.17 -18.73
N GLY A 247 2.73 -8.95 -18.50
CA GLY A 247 1.40 -8.67 -17.93
C GLY A 247 1.40 -8.26 -16.46
N VAL A 248 2.56 -8.10 -15.81
CA VAL A 248 2.65 -7.55 -14.45
C VAL A 248 2.11 -6.12 -14.45
N ARG A 249 1.22 -5.81 -13.48
CA ARG A 249 0.58 -4.50 -13.37
C ARG A 249 0.81 -3.80 -12.03
N ALA A 250 1.25 -4.49 -11.00
CA ALA A 250 1.66 -3.86 -9.74
C ALA A 250 3.18 -4.01 -9.60
N VAL A 251 3.93 -2.92 -9.75
CA VAL A 251 5.39 -2.95 -9.64
C VAL A 251 5.84 -2.19 -8.39
N MET A 252 6.75 -2.80 -7.63
CA MET A 252 7.40 -2.17 -6.51
C MET A 252 8.90 -2.06 -6.78
N THR A 253 9.51 -0.95 -6.35
CA THR A 253 10.96 -0.76 -6.42
C THR A 253 11.44 0.00 -5.20
N SER A 254 12.73 -0.18 -4.83
CA SER A 254 13.39 0.63 -3.81
C SER A 254 14.21 1.74 -4.47
N PHE A 255 14.25 2.91 -3.84
CA PHE A 255 15.13 4.00 -4.29
C PHE A 255 16.58 3.84 -3.79
N MET A 256 16.83 2.97 -2.82
CA MET A 256 18.18 2.80 -2.24
C MET A 256 19.26 2.44 -3.27
N PRO A 257 19.01 1.56 -4.26
CA PRO A 257 20.01 1.29 -5.30
C PRO A 257 20.40 2.52 -6.12
N TRP A 258 19.48 3.46 -6.33
CA TRP A 258 19.78 4.70 -7.06
C TRP A 258 20.62 5.65 -6.22
N ILE A 259 20.35 5.74 -4.91
CA ILE A 259 21.18 6.54 -3.97
C ILE A 259 22.59 5.93 -3.91
N ASP A 260 22.73 4.62 -3.74
CA ASP A 260 24.02 3.95 -3.69
C ASP A 260 24.85 4.20 -4.98
N ALA A 261 24.24 4.02 -6.15
CA ALA A 261 24.90 4.26 -7.43
C ALA A 261 25.35 5.72 -7.57
N GLY A 262 24.48 6.68 -7.24
CA GLY A 262 24.81 8.12 -7.32
C GLY A 262 25.90 8.53 -6.35
N VAL A 263 25.89 8.02 -5.11
CA VAL A 263 26.93 8.29 -4.13
C VAL A 263 28.28 7.68 -4.54
N ARG A 264 28.30 6.44 -5.04
CA ARG A 264 29.54 5.81 -5.53
C ARG A 264 30.14 6.57 -6.70
N GLU A 265 29.31 7.01 -7.65
CA GLU A 265 29.76 7.83 -8.77
C GLU A 265 30.37 9.16 -8.30
N LEU A 266 29.70 9.87 -7.38
CA LEU A 266 30.19 11.12 -6.81
C LEU A 266 31.55 10.94 -6.13
N VAL A 267 31.69 9.90 -5.29
CA VAL A 267 32.94 9.60 -4.56
C VAL A 267 34.08 9.28 -5.54
N ALA A 268 33.82 8.49 -6.55
CA ALA A 268 34.81 8.14 -7.58
C ALA A 268 35.31 9.39 -8.36
N ARG A 269 34.37 10.27 -8.76
CA ARG A 269 34.71 11.52 -9.46
C ARG A 269 35.49 12.50 -8.56
N ALA A 270 35.14 12.60 -7.29
CA ALA A 270 35.86 13.44 -6.33
C ALA A 270 37.31 12.95 -6.10
N ALA A 271 37.52 11.63 -6.05
CA ALA A 271 38.86 11.04 -5.93
C ALA A 271 39.71 11.32 -7.18
N ALA A 272 39.15 11.17 -8.38
CA ALA A 272 39.84 11.44 -9.65
C ALA A 272 40.27 12.92 -9.81
N GLY A 273 39.53 13.87 -9.21
CA GLY A 273 39.89 15.31 -9.21
C GLY A 273 41.12 15.64 -8.35
N ARG A 274 41.51 14.77 -7.41
CA ARG A 274 42.72 14.94 -6.55
C ARG A 274 44.01 14.47 -7.25
N SER A 275 43.89 13.74 -8.36
CA SER A 275 45.03 13.14 -9.07
C SER A 275 45.58 14.06 -10.18
N ARG A 276 45.20 15.34 -10.21
CA ARG A 276 45.73 16.38 -11.08
C ARG A 276 46.28 17.50 -10.22
#